data_9f3d9a16b068e211629f389f9b8242fd
#
_entry.id   9f3d9a16b068e211629f389f9b8242fd
#
_cell.length_a   1.000
_cell.length_b   1.000
_cell.length_c   1.000
_cell.angle_alpha   90.00
_cell.angle_beta   90.00
_cell.angle_gamma   90.00
#
_symmetry.space_group_name_H-M   'P 1'
#
loop_
_entity.id
_entity.type
_entity.pdbx_description
1 polymer ?
#
loop_
_entity_poly.entity_id
_entity_poly.type
_entity_poly.pdbx_seq_one_letter_code
_entity_poly.pdbx_strand_id
1 'polypeptide(L)'
;FFISLIIIIGCNKSQKKDFAKYDVEEFFNNVAISGGYFSSSSDKLIYSSNESGIYNIYEVNINNGEASQLTHSEKESFFIRSYVPNSDAFIYSADKGGNEISHLYLQKKDGGLLDLTPGENEKSSFYKWSKDNSILYYLSNKRDSRYFDLYKMSVNDWKSSLIYENNNNMSVSSISDNEEYL
;
A
#
# COMPACT_ATOMS: atom_id res chain seq x y z
N PHE A 1 12.34 71.24 -46.24
CA PHE A 1 11.76 69.90 -46.46
C PHE A 1 12.35 68.95 -45.43
N PHE A 2 11.58 68.60 -44.42
CA PHE A 2 11.94 67.55 -43.42
C PHE A 2 11.39 66.20 -43.90
N ILE A 3 12.24 65.26 -44.18
CA ILE A 3 11.86 63.88 -44.50
C ILE A 3 11.80 63.12 -43.16
N SER A 4 10.61 62.75 -42.74
CA SER A 4 10.42 61.94 -41.53
C SER A 4 10.63 60.46 -41.87
N LEU A 5 11.66 59.86 -41.32
CA LEU A 5 11.98 58.44 -41.47
C LEU A 5 11.13 57.63 -40.49
N ILE A 6 10.13 56.89 -40.96
CA ILE A 6 9.31 55.97 -40.19
C ILE A 6 10.05 54.60 -40.09
N ILE A 7 10.59 54.30 -38.92
CA ILE A 7 11.16 52.98 -38.66
C ILE A 7 10.02 52.04 -38.24
N ILE A 8 9.67 51.10 -39.11
CA ILE A 8 8.71 50.01 -38.79
C ILE A 8 9.51 48.92 -38.05
N ILE A 9 9.34 48.84 -36.70
CA ILE A 9 9.85 47.72 -35.91
C ILE A 9 8.92 46.55 -36.13
N GLY A 10 9.32 45.58 -36.96
CA GLY A 10 8.58 44.36 -37.18
C GLY A 10 8.57 43.50 -35.88
N CYS A 11 7.41 43.00 -35.49
CA CYS A 11 7.26 42.05 -34.42
C CYS A 11 8.17 40.83 -34.63
N ASN A 12 9.03 40.57 -33.66
CA ASN A 12 9.81 39.34 -33.61
C ASN A 12 8.84 38.14 -33.65
N LYS A 13 9.04 37.23 -34.58
CA LYS A 13 8.38 35.91 -34.57
C LYS A 13 8.65 35.26 -33.22
N SER A 14 7.59 35.05 -32.46
CA SER A 14 7.66 34.20 -31.27
C SER A 14 8.24 32.85 -31.70
N GLN A 15 9.35 32.44 -31.10
CA GLN A 15 9.81 31.06 -31.26
C GLN A 15 8.70 30.14 -30.81
N LYS A 16 8.18 29.30 -31.71
CA LYS A 16 7.32 28.20 -31.33
C LYS A 16 8.12 27.32 -30.38
N LYS A 17 7.74 27.31 -29.10
CA LYS A 17 8.22 26.26 -28.19
C LYS A 17 7.76 24.92 -28.77
N ASP A 18 8.71 24.10 -29.16
CA ASP A 18 8.45 22.70 -29.46
C ASP A 18 8.08 22.02 -28.15
N PHE A 19 6.80 21.68 -27.99
CA PHE A 19 6.35 20.87 -26.88
C PHE A 19 6.63 19.41 -27.24
N ALA A 20 7.23 18.67 -26.29
CA ALA A 20 7.38 17.23 -26.43
C ALA A 20 5.99 16.62 -26.68
N LYS A 21 5.87 15.87 -27.76
CA LYS A 21 4.67 15.09 -28.05
C LYS A 21 4.89 13.70 -27.48
N TYR A 22 4.08 13.35 -26.50
CA TYR A 22 4.01 12.01 -25.96
C TYR A 22 2.86 11.29 -26.67
N ASP A 23 3.06 10.03 -27.05
CA ASP A 23 1.94 9.22 -27.52
C ASP A 23 1.24 8.52 -26.34
N VAL A 24 0.12 7.87 -26.64
CA VAL A 24 -0.77 7.30 -25.61
C VAL A 24 -0.05 6.20 -24.82
N GLU A 25 0.81 5.43 -25.47
CA GLU A 25 1.57 4.34 -24.88
C GLU A 25 2.53 4.83 -23.77
N GLU A 26 3.14 6.02 -23.93
CA GLU A 26 4.05 6.58 -22.91
C GLU A 26 3.32 6.92 -21.61
N PHE A 27 2.02 7.24 -21.65
CA PHE A 27 1.21 7.48 -20.46
C PHE A 27 0.83 6.19 -19.71
N PHE A 28 0.79 5.04 -20.39
CA PHE A 28 0.46 3.75 -19.81
C PHE A 28 1.68 2.94 -19.36
N ASN A 29 2.88 3.31 -19.77
CA ASN A 29 4.14 2.64 -19.38
C ASN A 29 4.67 3.09 -18.01
N ASN A 30 3.85 3.67 -17.15
CA ASN A 30 4.26 4.11 -15.84
C ASN A 30 4.29 2.94 -14.84
N VAL A 31 5.44 2.73 -14.20
CA VAL A 31 5.54 1.89 -13.02
C VAL A 31 4.98 2.67 -11.83
N ALA A 32 3.95 2.12 -11.21
CA ALA A 32 3.36 2.70 -10.00
C ALA A 32 3.85 1.93 -8.76
N ILE A 33 4.24 2.69 -7.74
CA ILE A 33 4.67 2.16 -6.44
C ILE A 33 3.65 2.56 -5.39
N SER A 34 3.29 1.65 -4.50
CA SER A 34 2.35 1.86 -3.42
C SER A 34 2.89 1.27 -2.12
N GLY A 35 2.68 1.98 -1.02
CA GLY A 35 3.20 1.61 0.29
C GLY A 35 4.73 1.74 0.36
N GLY A 36 5.27 1.44 1.52
CA GLY A 36 6.70 1.40 1.76
C GLY A 36 6.96 1.27 3.25
N TYR A 37 7.65 0.18 3.65
CA TYR A 37 7.91 -0.12 5.05
C TYR A 37 9.35 -0.62 5.20
N PHE A 38 10.06 -0.05 6.17
CA PHE A 38 11.41 -0.52 6.50
C PHE A 38 11.39 -1.81 7.30
N SER A 39 12.38 -2.66 7.07
CA SER A 39 12.71 -3.76 7.98
C SER A 39 13.06 -3.25 9.38
N SER A 40 13.01 -4.11 10.39
CA SER A 40 13.38 -3.74 11.76
C SER A 40 14.85 -3.27 11.88
N SER A 41 15.73 -3.74 11.00
CA SER A 41 17.12 -3.31 10.87
C SER A 41 17.33 -2.06 10.04
N SER A 42 16.26 -1.57 9.35
CA SER A 42 16.28 -0.41 8.44
C SER A 42 17.24 -0.54 7.24
N ASP A 43 17.66 -1.76 6.91
CA ASP A 43 18.54 -2.04 5.77
C ASP A 43 17.78 -2.47 4.50
N LYS A 44 16.47 -2.70 4.63
CA LYS A 44 15.57 -3.09 3.55
C LYS A 44 14.29 -2.24 3.57
N LEU A 45 13.77 -1.98 2.37
CA LEU A 45 12.46 -1.37 2.15
C LEU A 45 11.60 -2.34 1.33
N ILE A 46 10.41 -2.68 1.85
CA ILE A 46 9.41 -3.48 1.14
C ILE A 46 8.32 -2.57 0.60
N TYR A 47 7.89 -2.80 -0.64
CA TYR A 47 6.89 -1.98 -1.33
C TYR A 47 6.07 -2.80 -2.31
N SER A 48 4.96 -2.26 -2.78
CA SER A 48 4.17 -2.83 -3.87
C SER A 48 4.45 -2.10 -5.17
N SER A 49 4.62 -2.82 -6.27
CA SER A 49 4.82 -2.25 -7.60
C SER A 49 4.05 -3.02 -8.66
N ASN A 50 3.56 -2.32 -9.68
CA ASN A 50 2.94 -2.94 -10.85
C ASN A 50 3.93 -3.20 -11.99
N GLU A 51 5.23 -3.20 -11.72
CA GLU A 51 6.30 -3.42 -12.71
C GLU A 51 6.14 -4.76 -13.46
N SER A 52 5.62 -5.80 -12.82
CA SER A 52 5.29 -7.09 -13.44
C SER A 52 3.91 -7.15 -14.13
N GLY A 53 3.26 -6.01 -14.36
CA GLY A 53 1.93 -5.89 -14.99
C GLY A 53 0.79 -5.65 -14.01
N ILE A 54 0.82 -6.27 -12.83
CA ILE A 54 -0.07 -6.02 -11.71
C ILE A 54 0.74 -5.80 -10.42
N TYR A 55 0.10 -5.29 -9.38
CA TYR A 55 0.81 -5.06 -8.13
C TYR A 55 1.28 -6.38 -7.51
N ASN A 56 2.58 -6.48 -7.33
CA ASN A 56 3.29 -7.50 -6.57
C ASN A 56 4.15 -6.83 -5.48
N ILE A 57 4.67 -7.64 -4.57
CA ILE A 57 5.52 -7.18 -3.47
C ILE A 57 6.98 -7.29 -3.89
N TYR A 58 7.72 -6.22 -3.65
CA TYR A 58 9.16 -6.08 -3.91
C TYR A 58 9.89 -5.66 -2.66
N GLU A 59 11.15 -6.02 -2.58
CA GLU A 59 12.06 -5.59 -1.51
C GLU A 59 13.32 -5.00 -2.15
N VAL A 60 13.81 -3.89 -1.63
CA VAL A 60 15.08 -3.30 -2.03
C VAL A 60 16.02 -3.20 -0.83
N ASN A 61 17.26 -3.62 -1.01
CA ASN A 61 18.32 -3.39 -0.03
C ASN A 61 18.80 -1.94 -0.13
N ILE A 62 18.69 -1.20 0.97
CA ILE A 62 19.00 0.24 1.02
C ILE A 62 20.49 0.52 0.82
N ASN A 63 21.38 -0.42 1.20
CA ASN A 63 22.81 -0.19 1.17
C ASN A 63 23.41 -0.34 -0.24
N ASN A 64 22.86 -1.23 -1.07
CA ASN A 64 23.40 -1.51 -2.41
C ASN A 64 22.40 -1.27 -3.55
N GLY A 65 21.13 -0.95 -3.24
CA GLY A 65 20.08 -0.69 -4.22
C GLY A 65 19.55 -1.93 -4.95
N GLU A 66 19.97 -3.14 -4.57
CA GLU A 66 19.48 -4.37 -5.20
C GLU A 66 18.02 -4.61 -4.82
N ALA A 67 17.16 -4.70 -5.84
CA ALA A 67 15.74 -4.98 -5.69
C ALA A 67 15.42 -6.42 -6.10
N SER A 68 14.45 -7.03 -5.41
CA SER A 68 13.94 -8.36 -5.72
C SER A 68 12.42 -8.40 -5.62
N GLN A 69 11.78 -9.15 -6.51
CA GLN A 69 10.36 -9.43 -6.46
C GLN A 69 10.11 -10.60 -5.50
N LEU A 70 9.24 -10.41 -4.50
CA LEU A 70 8.95 -11.39 -3.47
C LEU A 70 7.68 -12.21 -3.76
N THR A 71 6.75 -11.66 -4.54
CA THR A 71 5.51 -12.35 -4.93
C THR A 71 5.32 -12.29 -6.44
N HIS A 72 4.65 -13.32 -7.01
CA HIS A 72 4.50 -13.49 -8.46
C HIS A 72 3.03 -13.76 -8.82
N SER A 73 2.13 -12.89 -8.39
CA SER A 73 0.73 -12.96 -8.80
C SER A 73 0.57 -12.52 -10.25
N GLU A 74 -0.30 -13.21 -10.98
CA GLU A 74 -0.68 -12.86 -12.36
C GLU A 74 -2.16 -12.41 -12.46
N LYS A 75 -2.90 -12.48 -11.36
CA LYS A 75 -4.36 -12.22 -11.35
C LYS A 75 -4.78 -11.19 -10.34
N GLU A 76 -4.35 -11.32 -9.09
CA GLU A 76 -4.72 -10.44 -7.99
C GLU A 76 -3.58 -9.47 -7.66
N SER A 77 -3.93 -8.23 -7.39
CA SER A 77 -2.99 -7.21 -6.93
C SER A 77 -2.70 -7.37 -5.43
N PHE A 78 -1.43 -7.36 -5.07
CA PHE A 78 -0.95 -7.47 -3.69
C PHE A 78 -0.42 -6.13 -3.20
N PHE A 79 -0.98 -5.66 -2.07
CA PHE A 79 -0.63 -4.39 -1.46
C PHE A 79 0.02 -4.60 -0.10
N ILE A 80 1.30 -4.30 0.00
CA ILE A 80 2.06 -4.40 1.25
C ILE A 80 1.41 -3.58 2.37
N ARG A 81 1.39 -4.13 3.58
CA ARG A 81 0.87 -3.45 4.77
C ARG A 81 1.93 -3.26 5.84
N SER A 82 2.82 -4.21 6.01
CA SER A 82 3.94 -4.09 6.96
C SER A 82 4.85 -5.32 6.87
N TYR A 83 6.11 -5.18 7.31
CA TYR A 83 6.81 -6.34 7.84
C TYR A 83 6.16 -6.81 9.15
N VAL A 84 6.28 -8.10 9.45
CA VAL A 84 6.09 -8.58 10.82
C VAL A 84 7.30 -8.11 11.64
N PRO A 85 7.10 -7.45 12.78
CA PRO A 85 8.19 -6.92 13.57
C PRO A 85 9.23 -7.99 13.93
N ASN A 86 10.51 -7.64 13.85
CA ASN A 86 11.65 -8.52 14.12
C ASN A 86 11.68 -9.81 13.28
N SER A 87 11.12 -9.77 12.07
CA SER A 87 11.03 -10.91 11.16
C SER A 87 11.18 -10.44 9.70
N ASP A 88 11.60 -11.37 8.82
CA ASP A 88 11.54 -11.19 7.36
C ASP A 88 10.16 -11.56 6.77
N ALA A 89 9.21 -11.99 7.60
CA ALA A 89 7.84 -12.19 7.18
C ALA A 89 7.14 -10.85 6.97
N PHE A 90 6.13 -10.82 6.12
CA PHE A 90 5.37 -9.59 5.86
C PHE A 90 3.88 -9.85 5.70
N ILE A 91 3.10 -8.79 5.91
CA ILE A 91 1.65 -8.79 5.75
C ILE A 91 1.29 -7.94 4.54
N TYR A 92 0.47 -8.48 3.66
CA TYR A 92 -0.12 -7.76 2.55
C TYR A 92 -1.63 -7.95 2.52
N SER A 93 -2.34 -7.09 1.80
CA SER A 93 -3.74 -7.28 1.49
C SER A 93 -3.93 -7.61 0.02
N ALA A 94 -4.91 -8.45 -0.25
CA ALA A 94 -5.39 -8.76 -1.58
C ALA A 94 -6.88 -9.09 -1.53
N ASP A 95 -7.55 -8.90 -2.66
CA ASP A 95 -8.89 -9.40 -2.93
C ASP A 95 -8.85 -10.47 -4.02
N LYS A 96 -9.98 -11.11 -4.29
CA LYS A 96 -10.08 -12.14 -5.33
C LYS A 96 -10.83 -11.58 -6.53
N GLY A 97 -10.11 -11.42 -7.66
CA GLY A 97 -10.73 -11.04 -8.92
C GLY A 97 -11.40 -9.66 -8.92
N GLY A 98 -10.94 -8.73 -8.08
CA GLY A 98 -11.49 -7.37 -8.01
C GLY A 98 -12.83 -7.27 -7.28
N ASN A 99 -13.17 -8.24 -6.42
CA ASN A 99 -14.42 -8.24 -5.66
C ASN A 99 -14.42 -7.24 -4.48
N GLU A 100 -13.30 -6.54 -4.25
CA GLU A 100 -13.10 -5.57 -3.17
C GLU A 100 -13.23 -6.15 -1.74
N ILE A 101 -13.30 -7.47 -1.59
CA ILE A 101 -13.31 -8.16 -0.29
C ILE A 101 -11.86 -8.49 0.08
N SER A 102 -11.15 -7.49 0.59
CA SER A 102 -9.73 -7.62 0.91
C SER A 102 -9.53 -8.40 2.20
N HIS A 103 -8.65 -9.40 2.14
CA HIS A 103 -8.13 -10.11 3.31
C HIS A 103 -6.70 -9.64 3.62
N LEU A 104 -6.23 -9.96 4.82
CA LEU A 104 -4.84 -9.84 5.22
C LEU A 104 -4.16 -11.20 5.13
N TYR A 105 -3.03 -11.23 4.43
CA TYR A 105 -2.24 -12.42 4.22
C TYR A 105 -0.87 -12.26 4.87
N LEU A 106 -0.42 -13.30 5.56
CA LEU A 106 0.94 -13.42 6.07
C LEU A 106 1.77 -14.25 5.10
N GLN A 107 2.82 -13.67 4.56
CA GLN A 107 3.85 -14.36 3.80
C GLN A 107 5.04 -14.60 4.69
N LYS A 108 5.42 -15.86 4.88
CA LYS A 108 6.61 -16.25 5.63
C LYS A 108 7.84 -16.32 4.72
N LYS A 109 9.03 -16.16 5.28
CA LYS A 109 10.30 -16.26 4.55
C LYS A 109 10.50 -17.63 3.87
N ASP A 110 10.03 -18.71 4.47
CA ASP A 110 10.11 -20.07 3.95
C ASP A 110 9.10 -20.38 2.81
N GLY A 111 8.35 -19.39 2.37
CA GLY A 111 7.31 -19.50 1.35
C GLY A 111 5.92 -19.86 1.91
N GLY A 112 5.80 -20.07 3.20
CA GLY A 112 4.49 -20.35 3.83
C GLY A 112 3.55 -19.15 3.72
N LEU A 113 2.30 -19.40 3.29
CA LEU A 113 1.24 -18.42 3.16
C LEU A 113 0.09 -18.75 4.10
N LEU A 114 -0.40 -17.74 4.83
CA LEU A 114 -1.55 -17.86 5.72
C LEU A 114 -2.53 -16.71 5.48
N ASP A 115 -3.80 -17.03 5.21
CA ASP A 115 -4.88 -16.04 5.25
C ASP A 115 -5.20 -15.76 6.73
N LEU A 116 -4.92 -14.54 7.20
CA LEU A 116 -5.13 -14.13 8.59
C LEU A 116 -6.58 -13.77 8.87
N THR A 117 -7.35 -13.44 7.86
CA THR A 117 -8.73 -12.97 7.98
C THR A 117 -9.66 -13.67 7.00
N PRO A 118 -9.71 -15.04 7.04
CA PRO A 118 -10.51 -15.81 6.10
C PRO A 118 -11.99 -15.52 6.26
N GLY A 119 -12.72 -15.54 5.13
CA GLY A 119 -14.17 -15.35 5.04
C GLY A 119 -14.59 -15.18 3.59
N GLU A 120 -15.91 -15.25 3.34
CA GLU A 120 -16.44 -15.10 1.98
C GLU A 120 -16.84 -13.65 1.67
N ASN A 121 -17.32 -12.93 2.69
CA ASN A 121 -17.85 -11.57 2.56
C ASN A 121 -17.24 -10.61 3.58
N GLU A 122 -16.24 -11.04 4.31
CA GLU A 122 -15.59 -10.31 5.39
C GLU A 122 -14.40 -9.54 4.86
N LYS A 123 -14.55 -8.23 4.81
CA LYS A 123 -13.47 -7.31 4.44
C LYS A 123 -12.64 -6.96 5.67
N SER A 124 -11.33 -7.00 5.52
CA SER A 124 -10.39 -6.66 6.59
C SER A 124 -9.29 -5.71 6.11
N SER A 125 -8.82 -4.86 7.02
CA SER A 125 -7.73 -3.93 6.76
C SER A 125 -6.76 -3.85 7.93
N PHE A 126 -5.47 -3.82 7.62
CA PHE A 126 -4.41 -3.58 8.59
C PHE A 126 -4.61 -2.21 9.25
N TYR A 127 -4.44 -2.15 10.55
CA TYR A 127 -4.50 -0.89 11.27
C TYR A 127 -3.11 -0.48 11.81
N LYS A 128 -2.58 -1.20 12.80
CA LYS A 128 -1.23 -0.97 13.33
C LYS A 128 -0.72 -2.16 14.14
N TRP A 129 0.55 -2.11 14.52
CA TRP A 129 1.14 -2.96 15.55
C TRP A 129 0.97 -2.34 16.95
N SER A 130 0.92 -3.17 17.97
CA SER A 130 1.09 -2.73 19.36
C SER A 130 2.51 -2.18 19.59
N LYS A 131 2.69 -1.39 20.63
CA LYS A 131 3.99 -0.79 20.96
C LYS A 131 5.08 -1.80 21.21
N ASP A 132 4.73 -2.95 21.80
CA ASP A 132 5.64 -4.07 22.07
C ASP A 132 5.78 -5.04 20.89
N ASN A 133 5.10 -4.76 19.77
CA ASN A 133 5.11 -5.58 18.55
C ASN A 133 4.52 -7.00 18.70
N SER A 134 3.81 -7.28 19.79
CA SER A 134 3.22 -8.61 20.05
C SER A 134 1.82 -8.80 19.45
N ILE A 135 1.14 -7.69 19.13
CA ILE A 135 -0.23 -7.66 18.65
C ILE A 135 -0.34 -6.92 17.32
N LEU A 136 -1.04 -7.53 16.37
CA LEU A 136 -1.56 -6.89 15.17
C LEU A 136 -2.99 -6.40 15.44
N TYR A 137 -3.25 -5.11 15.26
CA TYR A 137 -4.61 -4.58 15.21
C TYR A 137 -5.09 -4.46 13.77
N TYR A 138 -6.35 -4.84 13.55
CA TYR A 138 -6.98 -4.74 12.24
C TYR A 138 -8.46 -4.43 12.37
N LEU A 139 -9.02 -3.86 11.32
CA LEU A 139 -10.45 -3.57 11.20
C LEU A 139 -11.10 -4.64 10.33
N SER A 140 -12.30 -5.10 10.70
CA SER A 140 -13.06 -6.05 9.90
C SER A 140 -14.56 -5.89 10.09
N ASN A 141 -15.31 -6.12 9.03
CA ASN A 141 -16.77 -6.14 9.05
C ASN A 141 -17.35 -7.55 9.26
N LYS A 142 -16.56 -8.50 9.76
CA LYS A 142 -16.96 -9.91 9.89
C LYS A 142 -18.14 -10.16 10.83
N ARG A 143 -18.37 -9.27 11.82
CA ARG A 143 -19.51 -9.36 12.73
C ARG A 143 -20.80 -8.82 12.09
N ASP A 144 -20.68 -7.69 11.41
CA ASP A 144 -21.80 -7.00 10.75
C ASP A 144 -21.28 -6.29 9.51
N SER A 145 -21.77 -6.64 8.34
CA SER A 145 -21.30 -6.11 7.05
C SER A 145 -21.37 -4.59 6.90
N ARG A 146 -22.15 -3.92 7.76
CA ARG A 146 -22.31 -2.46 7.77
C ARG A 146 -21.22 -1.72 8.52
N TYR A 147 -20.50 -2.39 9.44
CA TYR A 147 -19.60 -1.75 10.38
C TYR A 147 -18.23 -2.44 10.42
N PHE A 148 -17.19 -1.65 10.54
CA PHE A 148 -15.85 -2.14 10.77
C PHE A 148 -15.53 -2.10 12.25
N ASP A 149 -15.45 -3.27 12.85
CA ASP A 149 -15.05 -3.47 14.24
C ASP A 149 -13.54 -3.51 14.36
N LEU A 150 -13.00 -3.21 15.55
CA LEU A 150 -11.58 -3.36 15.83
C LEU A 150 -11.30 -4.71 16.47
N TYR A 151 -10.35 -5.42 15.88
CA TYR A 151 -9.86 -6.71 16.35
C TYR A 151 -8.38 -6.63 16.67
N LYS A 152 -7.94 -7.50 17.55
CA LYS A 152 -6.54 -7.78 17.78
C LYS A 152 -6.20 -9.23 17.48
N MET A 153 -4.95 -9.46 17.06
CA MET A 153 -4.42 -10.77 16.71
C MET A 153 -3.01 -10.92 17.28
N SER A 154 -2.76 -11.97 18.05
CA SER A 154 -1.44 -12.25 18.61
C SER A 154 -0.50 -12.79 17.52
N VAL A 155 0.75 -12.31 17.47
CA VAL A 155 1.76 -12.82 16.53
C VAL A 155 2.22 -14.25 16.87
N ASN A 156 1.96 -14.76 18.08
CA ASN A 156 2.41 -16.08 18.50
C ASN A 156 1.61 -17.21 17.86
N ASP A 157 0.31 -17.02 17.69
CA ASP A 157 -0.61 -18.06 17.20
C ASP A 157 -1.60 -17.56 16.15
N TRP A 158 -1.53 -16.28 15.80
CA TRP A 158 -2.40 -15.58 14.84
C TRP A 158 -3.90 -15.73 15.16
N LYS A 159 -4.23 -15.87 16.46
CA LYS A 159 -5.62 -15.90 16.90
C LYS A 159 -6.14 -14.50 17.13
N SER A 160 -7.34 -14.29 16.62
CA SER A 160 -8.04 -13.03 16.63
C SER A 160 -9.06 -12.95 17.76
N SER A 161 -9.20 -11.77 18.37
CA SER A 161 -10.28 -11.42 19.30
C SER A 161 -10.80 -10.01 19.02
N LEU A 162 -12.10 -9.83 19.22
CA LEU A 162 -12.77 -8.53 19.12
C LEU A 162 -12.40 -7.67 20.35
N ILE A 163 -12.06 -6.39 20.13
CA ILE A 163 -11.85 -5.42 21.21
C ILE A 163 -12.83 -4.26 21.19
N TYR A 164 -13.39 -3.90 20.04
CA TYR A 164 -14.39 -2.83 19.95
C TYR A 164 -15.45 -3.16 18.92
N GLU A 165 -16.72 -3.13 19.34
CA GLU A 165 -17.87 -3.24 18.47
C GLU A 165 -18.29 -1.86 17.97
N ASN A 166 -18.21 -1.63 16.68
CA ASN A 166 -18.66 -0.40 16.06
C ASN A 166 -20.14 -0.51 15.67
N ASN A 167 -21.01 0.12 16.43
CA ASN A 167 -22.44 0.11 16.16
C ASN A 167 -22.97 1.44 15.59
N ASN A 168 -22.10 2.46 15.44
CA ASN A 168 -22.49 3.82 15.10
C ASN A 168 -21.79 4.36 13.84
N ASN A 169 -21.21 3.50 13.01
CA ASN A 169 -20.45 3.88 11.82
C ASN A 169 -19.33 4.91 12.11
N MET A 170 -18.67 4.75 13.25
CA MET A 170 -17.52 5.58 13.63
C MET A 170 -16.24 4.98 13.06
N SER A 171 -15.26 5.82 12.79
CA SER A 171 -13.92 5.38 12.41
C SER A 171 -13.02 5.31 13.64
N VAL A 172 -12.31 4.21 13.83
CA VAL A 172 -11.25 4.12 14.84
C VAL A 172 -10.10 5.03 14.42
N SER A 173 -9.86 6.08 15.21
CA SER A 173 -8.81 7.07 14.93
C SER A 173 -7.48 6.69 15.58
N SER A 174 -7.54 6.20 16.82
CA SER A 174 -6.37 5.83 17.61
C SER A 174 -6.73 4.76 18.62
N ILE A 175 -5.75 4.06 19.12
CA ILE A 175 -5.85 3.17 20.27
C ILE A 175 -4.68 3.48 21.21
N SER A 176 -4.97 3.63 22.51
CA SER A 176 -3.93 3.84 23.52
C SER A 176 -3.07 2.59 23.72
N ASP A 177 -1.83 2.77 24.20
CA ASP A 177 -0.88 1.67 24.39
C ASP A 177 -1.36 0.61 25.40
N ASN A 178 -2.25 0.99 26.32
CA ASN A 178 -2.88 0.09 27.30
C ASN A 178 -4.25 -0.43 26.89
N GLU A 179 -4.69 -0.15 25.65
CA GLU A 179 -5.98 -0.57 25.07
C GLU A 179 -7.24 -0.03 25.82
N GLU A 180 -7.10 0.97 26.70
CA GLU A 180 -8.23 1.51 27.47
C GLU A 180 -9.03 2.58 26.72
N TYR A 181 -8.42 3.23 25.74
CA TYR A 181 -9.02 4.34 24.97
C TYR A 181 -8.91 4.09 23.47
N LEU A 182 -10.01 4.43 22.76
CA LEU A 182 -10.15 4.39 21.31
C LEU A 182 -10.43 5.79 20.77
#